data_becfb4a1d34d2bd24146ffdea7c3b9ea
#
_entry.id   becfb4a1d34d2bd24146ffdea7c3b9ea
#
_cell.length_a   1.000
_cell.length_b   1.000
_cell.length_c   1.000
_cell.angle_alpha   90.00
_cell.angle_beta   90.00
_cell.angle_gamma   90.00
#
_symmetry.space_group_name_H-M   'P 1'
#
loop_
_entity.id
_entity.type
_entity.pdbx_description
1 polymer ?
#
loop_
_entity_poly.entity_id
_entity_poly.type
_entity_poly.pdbx_seq_one_letter_code
_entity_poly.pdbx_strand_id
1 'polypeptide(L)'
;RLVGSEMCIRDRGMAAVSQAVLNVLREGDELVASGGLYGGTSSLFRDLAHYGIQVRYADGDSPAAFEAVMTERTRLLYVETIGNPKLDVPDIKALAELAHAHEVPLFVDNTVTTPYLCQPLALGADVVIHSTSKSLNGNGNSIGGIVVSGRNFRWDPVRFPKFQDYRFGPMSFLVRMRMVTDYGGCMAPMNAYLTGIG
;
A
#
# COMPACT_ATOMS: atom_id res chain seq x y z
N ARG A 1 15.22 -10.52 -9.09
CA ARG A 1 15.65 -9.14 -8.81
C ARG A 1 14.59 -8.21 -9.35
N LEU A 2 13.90 -7.49 -8.48
CA LEU A 2 13.04 -6.36 -8.86
C LEU A 2 13.98 -5.19 -9.25
N VAL A 3 14.39 -5.14 -10.51
CA VAL A 3 15.22 -4.06 -11.02
C VAL A 3 14.39 -2.78 -10.99
N GLY A 4 14.84 -1.77 -10.24
CA GLY A 4 14.17 -0.46 -10.17
C GLY A 4 13.14 -0.31 -9.02
N SER A 5 13.00 -1.30 -8.13
CA SER A 5 12.18 -1.19 -6.91
C SER A 5 13.03 -1.28 -5.65
N GLU A 6 12.48 -0.77 -4.56
CA GLU A 6 13.06 -0.87 -3.21
C GLU A 6 12.05 -1.54 -2.28
N MET A 7 12.50 -2.15 -1.17
CA MET A 7 11.61 -2.79 -0.20
C MET A 7 11.90 -2.37 1.23
N CYS A 8 10.87 -2.47 2.07
CA CYS A 8 10.94 -2.28 3.51
C CYS A 8 10.19 -3.41 4.21
N ILE A 9 10.88 -4.13 5.11
CA ILE A 9 10.35 -5.29 5.82
C ILE A 9 9.71 -4.84 7.13
N ARG A 10 8.55 -5.42 7.48
CA ARG A 10 7.76 -5.15 8.68
C ARG A 10 7.46 -6.43 9.46
N ASP A 11 7.14 -6.29 10.74
CA ASP A 11 6.89 -7.41 11.65
C ASP A 11 5.58 -8.17 11.34
N ARG A 12 4.65 -7.56 10.62
CA ARG A 12 3.37 -8.17 10.20
C ARG A 12 2.76 -7.43 9.00
N GLY A 13 1.81 -8.09 8.31
CA GLY A 13 1.11 -7.51 7.18
C GLY A 13 0.38 -6.21 7.53
N MET A 14 -0.34 -6.17 8.65
CA MET A 14 -1.04 -4.95 9.08
C MET A 14 -0.11 -3.79 9.42
N ALA A 15 1.10 -4.05 9.93
CA ALA A 15 2.11 -3.00 10.09
C ALA A 15 2.61 -2.48 8.74
N ALA A 16 2.72 -3.35 7.74
CA ALA A 16 3.06 -2.95 6.38
C ALA A 16 1.96 -2.05 5.78
N VAL A 17 0.69 -2.43 5.92
CA VAL A 17 -0.46 -1.63 5.44
C VAL A 17 -0.52 -0.28 6.17
N SER A 18 -0.58 -0.28 7.52
CA SER A 18 -0.75 0.94 8.30
C SER A 18 0.39 1.93 8.08
N GLN A 19 1.63 1.44 8.08
CA GLN A 19 2.79 2.31 7.87
C GLN A 19 2.90 2.82 6.44
N ALA A 20 2.54 2.02 5.43
CA ALA A 20 2.51 2.46 4.05
C ALA A 20 1.48 3.58 3.84
N VAL A 21 0.27 3.40 4.35
CA VAL A 21 -0.83 4.36 4.24
C VAL A 21 -0.52 5.64 5.03
N LEU A 22 -0.12 5.52 6.30
CA LEU A 22 0.23 6.65 7.15
C LEU A 22 1.55 7.34 6.73
N ASN A 23 2.37 6.70 5.91
CA ASN A 23 3.52 7.34 5.28
C ASN A 23 3.10 8.45 4.32
N VAL A 24 1.93 8.31 3.70
CA VAL A 24 1.37 9.26 2.72
C VAL A 24 0.37 10.22 3.37
N LEU A 25 -0.67 9.68 4.00
CA LEU A 25 -1.84 10.42 4.44
C LEU A 25 -1.60 11.21 5.74
N ARG A 26 -2.28 12.33 5.84
CA ARG A 26 -2.36 13.18 7.03
C ARG A 26 -3.81 13.61 7.26
N GLU A 27 -4.05 14.31 8.37
CA GLU A 27 -5.34 14.95 8.65
C GLU A 27 -5.82 15.79 7.46
N GLY A 28 -7.08 15.62 7.09
CA GLY A 28 -7.74 16.29 5.97
C GLY A 28 -7.61 15.57 4.63
N ASP A 29 -6.72 14.58 4.51
CA ASP A 29 -6.59 13.77 3.29
C ASP A 29 -7.69 12.70 3.18
N GLU A 30 -7.91 12.26 1.94
CA GLU A 30 -8.83 11.17 1.62
C GLU A 30 -8.13 10.01 0.92
N LEU A 31 -8.59 8.80 1.24
CA LEU A 31 -8.19 7.55 0.58
C LEU A 31 -9.42 6.96 -0.10
N VAL A 32 -9.28 6.53 -1.36
CA VAL A 32 -10.32 5.76 -2.06
C VAL A 32 -9.89 4.30 -2.13
N ALA A 33 -10.78 3.40 -1.71
CA ALA A 33 -10.50 1.97 -1.65
C ALA A 33 -11.59 1.13 -2.31
N SER A 34 -11.24 -0.08 -2.75
CA SER A 34 -12.24 -1.09 -3.12
C SER A 34 -13.08 -1.50 -1.92
N GLY A 35 -14.32 -1.93 -2.17
CA GLY A 35 -15.23 -2.39 -1.11
C GLY A 35 -14.93 -3.80 -0.60
N GLY A 36 -14.13 -4.58 -1.30
CA GLY A 36 -13.79 -5.96 -0.98
C GLY A 36 -12.40 -6.11 -0.36
N LEU A 37 -12.18 -5.57 0.84
CA LEU A 37 -10.88 -5.62 1.52
C LEU A 37 -10.87 -6.63 2.67
N TYR A 38 -9.67 -7.13 2.98
CA TYR A 38 -9.42 -7.91 4.19
C TYR A 38 -9.97 -7.20 5.43
N GLY A 39 -10.60 -7.95 6.34
CA GLY A 39 -11.28 -7.39 7.51
C GLY A 39 -10.39 -6.52 8.39
N GLY A 40 -9.09 -6.90 8.55
CA GLY A 40 -8.12 -6.09 9.29
C GLY A 40 -7.84 -4.74 8.61
N THR A 41 -7.74 -4.72 7.29
CA THR A 41 -7.57 -3.49 6.50
C THR A 41 -8.81 -2.60 6.59
N SER A 42 -10.01 -3.19 6.48
CA SER A 42 -11.27 -2.46 6.64
C SER A 42 -11.42 -1.86 8.04
N SER A 43 -10.97 -2.58 9.09
CA SER A 43 -10.97 -2.05 10.46
C SER A 43 -9.99 -0.89 10.63
N LEU A 44 -8.76 -1.04 10.14
CA LEU A 44 -7.78 0.03 10.13
C LEU A 44 -8.32 1.28 9.41
N PHE A 45 -8.92 1.10 8.24
CA PHE A 45 -9.43 2.21 7.45
C PHE A 45 -10.59 2.95 8.14
N ARG A 46 -11.40 2.24 8.92
CA ARG A 46 -12.41 2.86 9.77
C ARG A 46 -11.78 3.69 10.89
N ASP A 47 -10.69 3.18 11.49
CA ASP A 47 -9.97 3.87 12.55
C ASP A 47 -9.23 5.12 12.07
N LEU A 48 -8.89 5.21 10.78
CA LEU A 48 -8.25 6.41 10.20
C LEU A 48 -9.11 7.68 10.38
N ALA A 49 -10.42 7.54 10.52
CA ALA A 49 -11.32 8.67 10.82
C ALA A 49 -10.95 9.38 12.13
N HIS A 50 -10.44 8.67 13.13
CA HIS A 50 -9.96 9.24 14.40
C HIS A 50 -8.70 10.11 14.22
N TYR A 51 -7.99 9.94 13.10
CA TYR A 51 -6.82 10.73 12.71
C TYR A 51 -7.16 11.82 11.67
N GLY A 52 -8.46 12.09 11.45
CA GLY A 52 -8.91 13.07 10.48
C GLY A 52 -8.70 12.68 9.02
N ILE A 53 -8.49 11.39 8.75
CA ILE A 53 -8.33 10.84 7.39
C ILE A 53 -9.64 10.15 6.99
N GLN A 54 -10.24 10.57 5.88
CA GLN A 54 -11.48 9.99 5.40
C GLN A 54 -11.20 8.86 4.40
N VAL A 55 -11.91 7.73 4.56
CA VAL A 55 -11.89 6.65 3.57
C VAL A 55 -13.21 6.62 2.81
N ARG A 56 -13.14 6.63 1.49
CA ARG A 56 -14.26 6.45 0.58
C ARG A 56 -14.15 5.11 -0.12
N TYR A 57 -15.24 4.41 -0.23
CA TYR A 57 -15.28 3.11 -0.89
C TYR A 57 -15.95 3.24 -2.26
N ALA A 58 -15.27 2.72 -3.29
CA ALA A 58 -15.84 2.59 -4.61
C ALA A 58 -16.97 1.53 -4.62
N ASP A 59 -18.04 1.81 -5.34
CA ASP A 59 -19.13 0.85 -5.56
C ASP A 59 -18.82 0.00 -6.80
N GLY A 60 -17.92 -0.96 -6.62
CA GLY A 60 -17.38 -1.85 -7.65
C GLY A 60 -15.89 -1.63 -7.93
N ASP A 61 -15.36 -2.41 -8.88
CA ASP A 61 -13.92 -2.48 -9.17
C ASP A 61 -13.52 -1.75 -10.46
N SER A 62 -14.48 -1.10 -11.13
CA SER A 62 -14.18 -0.35 -12.35
C SER A 62 -13.51 1.00 -12.06
N PRO A 63 -12.63 1.51 -12.94
CA PRO A 63 -12.07 2.84 -12.79
C PRO A 63 -13.14 3.93 -12.60
N ALA A 64 -14.25 3.85 -13.32
CA ALA A 64 -15.36 4.80 -13.18
C ALA A 64 -15.99 4.82 -11.79
N ALA A 65 -16.07 3.65 -11.11
CA ALA A 65 -16.58 3.56 -9.73
C ALA A 65 -15.62 4.25 -8.74
N PHE A 66 -14.30 4.14 -8.96
CA PHE A 66 -13.31 4.84 -8.15
C PHE A 66 -13.35 6.35 -8.42
N GLU A 67 -13.38 6.75 -9.68
CA GLU A 67 -13.43 8.16 -10.07
C GLU A 67 -14.65 8.88 -9.50
N ALA A 68 -15.81 8.22 -9.48
CA ALA A 68 -17.07 8.77 -8.96
C ALA A 68 -17.01 9.19 -7.47
N VAL A 69 -16.09 8.61 -6.70
CA VAL A 69 -15.93 8.91 -5.26
C VAL A 69 -14.64 9.68 -4.95
N MET A 70 -13.78 9.92 -5.95
CA MET A 70 -12.59 10.76 -5.81
C MET A 70 -12.95 12.23 -5.61
N THR A 71 -12.10 12.95 -4.89
CA THR A 71 -12.19 14.39 -4.68
C THR A 71 -10.81 15.03 -4.80
N GLU A 72 -10.72 16.35 -4.75
CA GLU A 72 -9.45 17.08 -4.71
C GLU A 72 -8.57 16.72 -3.49
N ARG A 73 -9.18 16.15 -2.44
CA ARG A 73 -8.49 15.69 -1.23
C ARG A 73 -7.99 14.27 -1.34
N THR A 74 -8.35 13.54 -2.37
CA THR A 74 -7.86 12.17 -2.59
C THR A 74 -6.34 12.19 -2.77
N ARG A 75 -5.65 11.35 -1.98
CA ARG A 75 -4.18 11.24 -1.97
C ARG A 75 -3.70 9.81 -2.21
N LEU A 76 -4.62 8.85 -2.29
CA LEU A 76 -4.26 7.43 -2.39
C LEU A 76 -5.44 6.63 -2.93
N LEU A 77 -5.18 5.74 -3.91
CA LEU A 77 -6.07 4.64 -4.25
C LEU A 77 -5.52 3.33 -3.67
N TYR A 78 -6.38 2.50 -3.11
CA TYR A 78 -6.01 1.24 -2.47
C TYR A 78 -6.90 0.09 -2.91
N VAL A 79 -6.28 -0.99 -3.39
CA VAL A 79 -6.96 -2.23 -3.78
C VAL A 79 -6.20 -3.47 -3.28
N GLU A 80 -6.88 -4.61 -3.24
CA GLU A 80 -6.26 -5.93 -3.14
C GLU A 80 -6.26 -6.59 -4.53
N THR A 81 -5.24 -7.36 -4.86
CA THR A 81 -5.20 -8.10 -6.16
C THR A 81 -6.37 -9.07 -6.30
N ILE A 82 -6.78 -9.67 -5.20
CA ILE A 82 -8.00 -10.45 -5.07
C ILE A 82 -8.64 -10.03 -3.75
N GLY A 83 -9.84 -9.47 -3.82
CA GLY A 83 -10.56 -8.98 -2.65
C GLY A 83 -10.94 -10.09 -1.68
N ASN A 84 -10.97 -9.81 -0.39
CA ASN A 84 -11.30 -10.77 0.66
C ASN A 84 -12.46 -10.23 1.54
N PRO A 85 -13.64 -10.87 1.57
CA PRO A 85 -13.95 -12.24 1.09
C PRO A 85 -14.61 -12.32 -0.29
N LYS A 86 -14.86 -11.21 -0.98
CA LYS A 86 -15.69 -11.19 -2.20
C LYS A 86 -15.03 -11.84 -3.42
N LEU A 87 -13.69 -11.99 -3.42
CA LEU A 87 -12.88 -12.47 -4.54
C LEU A 87 -12.98 -11.58 -5.80
N ASP A 88 -13.27 -10.31 -5.61
CA ASP A 88 -13.23 -9.30 -6.67
C ASP A 88 -11.79 -9.15 -7.20
N VAL A 89 -11.65 -8.97 -8.50
CA VAL A 89 -10.34 -8.84 -9.17
C VAL A 89 -10.31 -7.53 -9.96
N PRO A 90 -9.79 -6.45 -9.39
CA PRO A 90 -9.73 -5.16 -10.05
C PRO A 90 -8.73 -5.16 -11.21
N ASP A 91 -9.01 -4.37 -12.25
CA ASP A 91 -8.04 -4.08 -13.32
C ASP A 91 -7.00 -3.09 -12.79
N ILE A 92 -5.88 -3.63 -12.29
CA ILE A 92 -4.78 -2.84 -11.69
C ILE A 92 -4.22 -1.84 -12.70
N LYS A 93 -4.10 -2.22 -13.99
CA LYS A 93 -3.54 -1.33 -15.00
C LYS A 93 -4.46 -0.14 -15.24
N ALA A 94 -5.75 -0.38 -15.44
CA ALA A 94 -6.72 0.69 -15.65
C ALA A 94 -6.85 1.60 -14.41
N LEU A 95 -6.77 1.05 -13.20
CA LEU A 95 -6.77 1.83 -11.96
C LEU A 95 -5.48 2.63 -11.77
N ALA A 96 -4.33 2.11 -12.20
CA ALA A 96 -3.08 2.86 -12.18
C ALA A 96 -3.12 4.05 -13.16
N GLU A 97 -3.65 3.85 -14.37
CA GLU A 97 -3.85 4.92 -15.34
C GLU A 97 -4.79 6.01 -14.79
N LEU A 98 -5.90 5.64 -14.15
CA LEU A 98 -6.79 6.58 -13.47
C LEU A 98 -6.06 7.33 -12.34
N ALA A 99 -5.39 6.61 -11.45
CA ALA A 99 -4.68 7.19 -10.32
C ALA A 99 -3.65 8.24 -10.79
N HIS A 100 -2.85 7.89 -11.79
CA HIS A 100 -1.83 8.79 -12.34
C HIS A 100 -2.43 9.99 -13.07
N ALA A 101 -3.57 9.86 -13.74
CA ALA A 101 -4.29 10.98 -14.34
C ALA A 101 -4.74 12.02 -13.28
N HIS A 102 -4.99 11.57 -12.06
CA HIS A 102 -5.33 12.41 -10.91
C HIS A 102 -4.12 12.73 -10.00
N GLU A 103 -2.90 12.38 -10.42
CA GLU A 103 -1.65 12.60 -9.67
C GLU A 103 -1.68 11.98 -8.25
N VAL A 104 -2.33 10.83 -8.09
CA VAL A 104 -2.34 10.04 -6.87
C VAL A 104 -1.70 8.66 -7.09
N PRO A 105 -1.04 8.07 -6.08
CA PRO A 105 -0.47 6.73 -6.22
C PRO A 105 -1.53 5.65 -6.08
N LEU A 106 -1.31 4.51 -6.75
CA LEU A 106 -2.05 3.27 -6.54
C LEU A 106 -1.26 2.32 -5.62
N PHE A 107 -1.86 1.95 -4.50
CA PHE A 107 -1.37 0.92 -3.59
C PHE A 107 -2.12 -0.39 -3.81
N VAL A 108 -1.37 -1.47 -3.89
CA VAL A 108 -1.94 -2.81 -4.13
C VAL A 108 -1.46 -3.79 -3.06
N ASP A 109 -2.38 -4.34 -2.28
CA ASP A 109 -2.07 -5.49 -1.44
C ASP A 109 -2.08 -6.76 -2.30
N ASN A 110 -0.91 -7.33 -2.46
CA ASN A 110 -0.66 -8.49 -3.31
C ASN A 110 -0.43 -9.78 -2.49
N THR A 111 -1.00 -9.83 -1.29
CA THR A 111 -0.76 -10.94 -0.35
C THR A 111 -1.21 -12.28 -0.89
N VAL A 112 -2.40 -12.35 -1.52
CA VAL A 112 -3.01 -13.61 -1.98
C VAL A 112 -2.25 -14.19 -3.17
N THR A 113 -1.96 -13.37 -4.17
CA THR A 113 -1.36 -13.81 -5.44
C THR A 113 0.15 -13.96 -5.38
N THR A 114 0.83 -13.25 -4.48
CA THR A 114 2.30 -13.14 -4.41
C THR A 114 2.93 -12.59 -5.71
N PRO A 115 4.21 -12.27 -5.74
CA PRO A 115 4.88 -11.84 -6.96
C PRO A 115 4.99 -12.95 -8.03
N TYR A 116 4.68 -14.19 -7.67
CA TYR A 116 4.69 -15.32 -8.59
C TYR A 116 3.51 -15.27 -9.56
N LEU A 117 2.29 -15.02 -9.05
CA LEU A 117 1.07 -14.99 -9.88
C LEU A 117 0.76 -13.58 -10.41
N CYS A 118 1.08 -12.53 -9.66
CA CYS A 118 0.81 -11.14 -10.07
C CYS A 118 1.96 -10.22 -9.69
N GLN A 119 2.34 -9.33 -10.61
CA GLN A 119 3.38 -8.33 -10.42
C GLN A 119 2.78 -6.91 -10.58
N PRO A 120 2.10 -6.36 -9.56
CA PRO A 120 1.36 -5.10 -9.70
C PRO A 120 2.23 -3.91 -10.13
N LEU A 121 3.52 -3.86 -9.74
CA LEU A 121 4.43 -2.80 -10.21
C LEU A 121 4.60 -2.81 -11.74
N ALA A 122 4.58 -3.98 -12.37
CA ALA A 122 4.65 -4.08 -13.82
C ALA A 122 3.33 -3.66 -14.51
N LEU A 123 2.24 -3.64 -13.75
CA LEU A 123 0.91 -3.19 -14.18
C LEU A 123 0.66 -1.70 -13.88
N GLY A 124 1.63 -1.01 -13.29
CA GLY A 124 1.53 0.43 -13.03
C GLY A 124 1.29 0.81 -11.56
N ALA A 125 1.13 -0.14 -10.65
CA ALA A 125 1.05 0.17 -9.22
C ALA A 125 2.33 0.84 -8.72
N ASP A 126 2.20 1.74 -7.74
CA ASP A 126 3.32 2.50 -7.20
C ASP A 126 3.89 1.88 -5.93
N VAL A 127 3.02 1.29 -5.13
CA VAL A 127 3.39 0.59 -3.90
C VAL A 127 2.65 -0.74 -3.83
N VAL A 128 3.41 -1.79 -3.54
CA VAL A 128 2.87 -3.15 -3.36
C VAL A 128 3.13 -3.60 -1.93
N ILE A 129 2.10 -4.16 -1.31
CA ILE A 129 2.13 -4.63 0.06
C ILE A 129 1.91 -6.14 0.07
N HIS A 130 2.59 -6.82 0.99
CA HIS A 130 2.39 -8.25 1.24
C HIS A 130 2.38 -8.53 2.74
N SER A 131 1.45 -9.35 3.17
CA SER A 131 1.64 -10.14 4.38
C SER A 131 2.51 -11.34 4.04
N THR A 132 3.74 -11.37 4.54
CA THR A 132 4.63 -12.51 4.31
C THR A 132 4.21 -13.74 5.12
N SER A 133 3.30 -13.57 6.08
CA SER A 133 2.73 -14.65 6.89
C SER A 133 1.89 -15.65 6.10
N LYS A 134 1.51 -15.30 4.88
CA LYS A 134 0.63 -16.09 4.00
C LYS A 134 1.43 -16.86 2.95
N SER A 135 1.03 -16.79 1.70
CA SER A 135 1.60 -17.57 0.61
C SER A 135 3.09 -17.31 0.33
N LEU A 136 3.65 -16.16 0.73
CA LEU A 136 5.09 -15.90 0.62
C LEU A 136 5.93 -16.77 1.57
N ASN A 137 5.46 -17.01 2.80
CA ASN A 137 6.10 -17.94 3.72
C ASN A 137 5.73 -19.40 3.39
N GLY A 138 4.49 -19.63 2.93
CA GLY A 138 3.98 -20.95 2.55
C GLY A 138 3.77 -21.92 3.71
N ASN A 139 4.57 -21.86 4.75
CA ASN A 139 4.60 -22.84 5.85
C ASN A 139 3.76 -22.40 7.07
N GLY A 140 3.27 -21.17 7.12
CA GLY A 140 2.46 -20.65 8.25
C GLY A 140 3.19 -20.57 9.58
N ASN A 141 4.53 -20.59 9.59
CA ASN A 141 5.37 -20.65 10.78
C ASN A 141 6.06 -19.34 11.11
N SER A 142 5.80 -18.26 10.37
CA SER A 142 6.32 -16.93 10.64
C SER A 142 5.29 -15.84 10.40
N ILE A 143 5.49 -14.69 11.03
CA ILE A 143 4.66 -13.50 10.85
C ILE A 143 5.55 -12.39 10.31
N GLY A 144 5.06 -11.71 9.25
CA GLY A 144 5.78 -10.58 8.68
C GLY A 144 5.00 -9.84 7.62
N GLY A 145 5.58 -8.76 7.15
CA GLY A 145 5.05 -7.93 6.07
C GLY A 145 6.16 -7.31 5.24
N ILE A 146 5.86 -6.99 4.00
CA ILE A 146 6.78 -6.30 3.09
C ILE A 146 6.03 -5.19 2.39
N VAL A 147 6.69 -4.05 2.24
CA VAL A 147 6.27 -2.95 1.36
C VAL A 147 7.32 -2.77 0.29
N VAL A 148 6.91 -2.81 -0.95
CA VAL A 148 7.75 -2.61 -2.13
C VAL A 148 7.26 -1.37 -2.86
N SER A 149 8.15 -0.42 -3.13
CA SER A 149 7.83 0.79 -3.91
C SER A 149 8.48 0.74 -5.28
N GLY A 150 7.69 1.06 -6.30
CA GLY A 150 8.20 1.45 -7.60
C GLY A 150 8.92 2.80 -7.53
N ARG A 151 9.58 3.17 -8.63
CA ARG A 151 10.31 4.44 -8.73
C ARG A 151 9.63 5.46 -9.66
N ASN A 152 8.51 5.09 -10.25
CA ASN A 152 7.91 5.88 -11.33
C ASN A 152 7.00 7.00 -10.81
N PHE A 153 6.42 6.85 -9.62
CA PHE A 153 5.56 7.89 -9.06
C PHE A 153 6.38 9.04 -8.48
N ARG A 154 6.01 10.25 -8.90
CA ARG A 154 6.61 11.49 -8.39
C ARG A 154 5.91 11.94 -7.12
N TRP A 155 6.58 11.83 -5.99
CA TRP A 155 6.11 12.32 -4.70
C TRP A 155 6.31 13.84 -4.63
N ASP A 156 5.41 14.60 -5.26
CA ASP A 156 5.48 16.07 -5.25
C ASP A 156 5.28 16.59 -3.81
N PRO A 157 6.24 17.34 -3.24
CA PRO A 157 6.15 17.85 -1.88
C PRO A 157 5.00 18.82 -1.62
N VAL A 158 4.49 19.48 -2.65
CA VAL A 158 3.32 20.37 -2.52
C VAL A 158 2.07 19.54 -2.24
N ARG A 159 1.88 18.47 -3.02
CA ARG A 159 0.74 17.57 -2.88
C ARG A 159 0.93 16.57 -1.71
N PHE A 160 2.17 16.15 -1.47
CA PHE A 160 2.58 15.22 -0.43
C PHE A 160 3.64 15.83 0.50
N PRO A 161 3.26 16.77 1.38
CA PRO A 161 4.24 17.54 2.19
C PRO A 161 5.10 16.69 3.12
N LYS A 162 4.64 15.48 3.46
CA LYS A 162 5.42 14.52 4.25
C LYS A 162 6.70 14.06 3.55
N PHE A 163 6.81 14.22 2.24
CA PHE A 163 7.99 13.84 1.45
C PHE A 163 9.00 14.98 1.28
N GLN A 164 8.78 16.08 1.97
CA GLN A 164 9.73 17.18 2.08
C GLN A 164 10.30 17.21 3.50
N ASP A 165 11.57 16.95 3.65
CA ASP A 165 12.28 17.13 4.92
C ASP A 165 13.13 18.40 4.87
N TYR A 166 13.10 19.19 5.95
CA TYR A 166 13.85 20.43 6.04
C TYR A 166 15.38 20.23 6.09
N ARG A 167 15.83 19.01 6.45
CA ARG A 167 17.25 18.66 6.54
C ARG A 167 17.78 18.01 5.27
N PHE A 168 16.95 17.19 4.62
CA PHE A 168 17.38 16.30 3.55
C PHE A 168 16.73 16.63 2.19
N GLY A 169 15.79 17.57 2.14
CA GLY A 169 15.06 17.90 0.93
C GLY A 169 14.02 16.85 0.53
N PRO A 170 13.75 16.69 -0.78
CA PRO A 170 12.77 15.73 -1.26
C PRO A 170 13.18 14.28 -0.96
N MET A 171 12.24 13.48 -0.49
CA MET A 171 12.47 12.06 -0.13
C MET A 171 11.69 11.12 -1.03
N SER A 172 12.26 9.95 -1.32
CA SER A 172 11.50 8.85 -1.91
C SER A 172 10.58 8.20 -0.86
N PHE A 173 9.57 7.47 -1.33
CA PHE A 173 8.61 6.78 -0.46
C PHE A 173 9.30 5.91 0.60
N LEU A 174 10.26 5.08 0.20
CA LEU A 174 10.90 4.16 1.13
C LEU A 174 11.98 4.81 1.99
N VAL A 175 12.63 5.88 1.51
CA VAL A 175 13.53 6.67 2.37
C VAL A 175 12.72 7.22 3.53
N ARG A 176 11.57 7.85 3.26
CA ARG A 176 10.69 8.33 4.32
C ARG A 176 10.20 7.18 5.21
N MET A 177 9.76 6.07 4.62
CA MET A 177 9.27 4.92 5.39
C MET A 177 10.34 4.31 6.31
N ARG A 178 11.62 4.35 5.93
CA ARG A 178 12.75 3.97 6.78
C ARG A 178 13.01 4.95 7.91
N MET A 179 12.84 6.25 7.65
CA MET A 179 12.98 7.29 8.68
C MET A 179 11.87 7.24 9.73
N VAL A 180 10.71 6.68 9.38
CA VAL A 180 9.57 6.47 10.30
C VAL A 180 9.75 5.17 11.10
N THR A 181 10.98 4.82 11.46
CA THR A 181 11.28 3.69 12.36
C THR A 181 10.67 3.85 13.75
N ASP A 182 10.33 5.07 14.13
CA ASP A 182 9.66 5.41 15.39
C ASP A 182 8.29 4.74 15.55
N TYR A 183 7.63 4.34 14.46
CA TYR A 183 6.39 3.55 14.50
C TYR A 183 6.63 2.06 14.82
N GLY A 184 7.88 1.64 14.95
CA GLY A 184 8.22 0.25 15.20
C GLY A 184 7.96 -0.65 13.99
N GLY A 185 7.58 -1.90 14.24
CA GLY A 185 7.21 -2.85 13.20
C GLY A 185 8.40 -3.50 12.49
N CYS A 186 9.55 -3.60 13.15
CA CYS A 186 10.71 -4.32 12.63
C CYS A 186 10.51 -5.83 12.77
N MET A 187 10.72 -6.57 11.66
CA MET A 187 10.61 -8.02 11.66
C MET A 187 11.73 -8.64 12.50
N ALA A 188 11.39 -9.60 13.38
CA ALA A 188 12.38 -10.36 14.12
C ALA A 188 13.25 -11.19 13.17
N PRO A 189 14.57 -11.30 13.41
CA PRO A 189 15.49 -12.04 12.53
C PRO A 189 15.06 -13.49 12.28
N MET A 190 14.51 -14.17 13.29
CA MET A 190 13.99 -15.54 13.13
C MET A 190 12.83 -15.60 12.14
N ASN A 191 11.88 -14.64 12.19
CA ASN A 191 10.78 -14.59 11.24
C ASN A 191 11.28 -14.29 9.82
N ALA A 192 12.29 -13.43 9.67
CA ALA A 192 12.90 -13.17 8.37
C ALA A 192 13.55 -14.43 7.79
N TYR A 193 14.29 -15.17 8.63
CA TYR A 193 14.89 -16.46 8.25
C TYR A 193 13.82 -17.48 7.81
N LEU A 194 12.78 -17.69 8.65
CA LEU A 194 11.70 -18.62 8.34
C LEU A 194 10.92 -18.24 7.07
N THR A 195 10.71 -16.95 6.85
CA THR A 195 10.08 -16.47 5.60
C THR A 195 10.96 -16.73 4.38
N GLY A 196 12.29 -16.65 4.54
CA GLY A 196 13.23 -16.84 3.45
C GLY A 196 13.43 -18.31 3.02
N ILE A 197 12.99 -19.28 3.83
CA ILE A 197 13.05 -20.71 3.52
C ILE A 197 11.69 -21.30 3.12
N GLY A 198 10.63 -20.54 3.15
CA GLY A 198 9.26 -20.90 2.67
C GLY A 198 9.05 -20.44 1.25
#